data_955240a31c705a240eefc26818a5048d
#
_entry.id   955240a31c705a240eefc26818a5048d
#
_cell.length_a   1.000
_cell.length_b   1.000
_cell.length_c   1.000
_cell.angle_alpha   90.00
_cell.angle_beta   90.00
_cell.angle_gamma   90.00
#
_symmetry.space_group_name_H-M   'P 1'
#
loop_
_entity.id
_entity.type
_entity.pdbx_description
1 polymer ?
#
loop_
_entity_poly.entity_id
_entity_poly.type
_entity_poly.pdbx_seq_one_letter_code
_entity_poly.pdbx_strand_id
1 'polypeptide(L)'
;MTSEMIMLRPMRRTDFPALEELVRQAWYVDDESDDNGNVPNDERGLRKYKLRKAIHLRNMHRLAAIDMHDFLSRTTEATVAERDGRVLGVVLGSLRSRVTTAQRIRHAITRNCLALPLLASKDGRRGLADQIAILQVDEVLKRDAGKSYQAEITLFVVSPEARGMGVGRKLFNHMLGVFRNAGMNEYFLFTDTTCDYGFYDYRGLTRKAERTVRRDS
;
A
#
# COMPACT_ATOMS: atom_id res chain seq x y z
N MET A 1 -8.25 -19.98 27.79
CA MET A 1 -8.24 -19.26 26.49
C MET A 1 -6.77 -18.99 26.17
N THR A 2 -6.17 -19.83 25.34
CA THR A 2 -4.79 -19.64 24.86
C THR A 2 -4.77 -18.36 24.02
N SER A 3 -4.11 -17.34 24.52
CA SER A 3 -3.83 -16.11 23.75
C SER A 3 -2.92 -16.52 22.59
N GLU A 4 -3.53 -16.77 21.42
CA GLU A 4 -2.78 -17.18 20.25
C GLU A 4 -1.81 -16.07 19.82
N MET A 5 -0.56 -16.47 19.75
CA MET A 5 0.57 -15.53 19.64
C MET A 5 0.70 -15.01 18.20
N ILE A 6 0.80 -13.67 18.03
CA ILE A 6 1.10 -13.07 16.74
C ILE A 6 2.50 -13.50 16.32
N MET A 7 2.60 -14.24 15.21
CA MET A 7 3.84 -14.72 14.61
C MET A 7 4.27 -13.81 13.45
N LEU A 8 5.57 -13.57 13.36
CA LEU A 8 6.18 -12.95 12.18
C LEU A 8 6.78 -14.05 11.32
N ARG A 9 6.48 -14.01 10.01
CA ARG A 9 7.07 -14.94 9.04
C ARG A 9 7.37 -14.26 7.71
N PRO A 10 8.25 -14.83 6.89
CA PRO A 10 8.42 -14.38 5.52
C PRO A 10 7.08 -14.43 4.75
N MET A 11 6.85 -13.41 3.93
CA MET A 11 5.67 -13.34 3.05
C MET A 11 5.78 -14.41 1.95
N ARG A 12 4.65 -15.03 1.63
CA ARG A 12 4.49 -16.02 0.55
C ARG A 12 3.62 -15.46 -0.57
N ARG A 13 3.67 -16.07 -1.74
CA ARG A 13 2.77 -15.67 -2.85
C ARG A 13 1.30 -15.88 -2.52
N THR A 14 0.99 -16.84 -1.66
CA THR A 14 -0.36 -17.09 -1.16
C THR A 14 -0.91 -15.95 -0.31
N ASP A 15 -0.06 -15.04 0.17
CA ASP A 15 -0.46 -13.87 0.95
C ASP A 15 -0.86 -12.67 0.08
N PHE A 16 -0.62 -12.73 -1.25
CA PHE A 16 -0.92 -11.60 -2.15
C PHE A 16 -2.36 -11.12 -2.08
N PRO A 17 -3.40 -11.98 -2.04
CA PRO A 17 -4.77 -11.49 -1.87
C PRO A 17 -5.00 -10.74 -0.56
N ALA A 18 -4.39 -11.20 0.54
CA ALA A 18 -4.47 -10.50 1.82
C ALA A 18 -3.72 -9.17 1.80
N LEU A 19 -2.57 -9.11 1.12
CA LEU A 19 -1.80 -7.88 0.93
C LEU A 19 -2.57 -6.86 0.09
N GLU A 20 -3.15 -7.29 -1.04
CA GLU A 20 -3.99 -6.44 -1.89
C GLU A 20 -5.15 -5.84 -1.09
N GLU A 21 -5.82 -6.66 -0.29
CA GLU A 21 -6.92 -6.20 0.56
C GLU A 21 -6.47 -5.21 1.63
N LEU A 22 -5.31 -5.40 2.25
CA LEU A 22 -4.74 -4.44 3.20
C LEU A 22 -4.43 -3.10 2.52
N VAL A 23 -3.87 -3.13 1.31
CA VAL A 23 -3.61 -1.93 0.49
C VAL A 23 -4.92 -1.24 0.14
N ARG A 24 -5.94 -2.02 -0.30
CA ARG A 24 -7.26 -1.49 -0.62
C ARG A 24 -7.90 -0.81 0.59
N GLN A 25 -7.88 -1.44 1.75
CA GLN A 25 -8.44 -0.88 2.99
C GLN A 25 -7.70 0.37 3.46
N ALA A 26 -6.42 0.50 3.15
CA ALA A 26 -5.63 1.66 3.57
C ALA A 26 -5.90 2.90 2.70
N TRP A 27 -6.07 2.72 1.38
CA TRP A 27 -6.08 3.85 0.43
C TRP A 27 -7.27 3.89 -0.53
N TYR A 28 -8.04 2.80 -0.64
CA TYR A 28 -9.16 2.66 -1.58
C TYR A 28 -10.45 2.30 -0.85
N VAL A 29 -10.73 3.02 0.22
CA VAL A 29 -12.01 2.89 0.95
C VAL A 29 -13.09 3.52 0.09
N ASP A 30 -14.19 2.80 -0.13
CA ASP A 30 -15.40 3.40 -0.70
C ASP A 30 -15.85 4.53 0.24
N ASP A 31 -15.74 5.76 -0.22
CA ASP A 31 -16.39 6.86 0.47
C ASP A 31 -17.89 6.76 0.16
N GLU A 32 -18.63 6.14 1.08
CA GLU A 32 -20.10 6.01 0.98
C GLU A 32 -20.77 7.39 0.87
N SER A 33 -20.03 8.47 1.15
CA SER A 33 -20.52 9.85 1.04
C SER A 33 -20.71 10.31 -0.41
N ASP A 34 -20.04 9.72 -1.39
CA ASP A 34 -20.28 10.00 -2.82
C ASP A 34 -21.60 9.41 -3.33
N ASP A 35 -22.17 8.49 -2.57
CA ASP A 35 -23.49 7.95 -2.81
C ASP A 35 -24.51 8.77 -2.01
N ASN A 36 -24.88 9.95 -2.54
CA ASN A 36 -25.86 10.89 -1.95
C ASN A 36 -27.24 10.27 -1.64
N GLY A 37 -27.30 9.00 -1.25
CA GLY A 37 -28.51 8.28 -0.88
C GLY A 37 -29.54 8.12 -2.00
N ASN A 38 -29.18 8.49 -3.22
CA ASN A 38 -30.09 8.52 -4.37
C ASN A 38 -30.11 7.16 -5.10
N VAL A 39 -30.43 6.10 -4.35
CA VAL A 39 -30.67 4.78 -4.94
C VAL A 39 -31.94 4.87 -5.80
N PRO A 40 -31.88 4.64 -7.12
CA PRO A 40 -33.04 4.71 -7.98
C PRO A 40 -34.12 3.71 -7.54
N ASN A 41 -35.38 4.16 -7.55
CA ASN A 41 -36.53 3.33 -7.17
C ASN A 41 -37.06 2.49 -8.33
N ASP A 42 -36.67 2.80 -9.58
CA ASP A 42 -37.05 2.04 -10.75
C ASP A 42 -36.06 0.92 -11.06
N GLU A 43 -36.56 -0.19 -11.59
CA GLU A 43 -35.78 -1.39 -11.84
C GLU A 43 -34.57 -1.16 -12.78
N ARG A 44 -34.77 -0.33 -13.82
CA ARG A 44 -33.72 0.01 -14.79
C ARG A 44 -32.62 0.86 -14.16
N GLY A 45 -32.98 1.84 -13.34
CA GLY A 45 -32.05 2.68 -12.59
C GLY A 45 -31.26 1.87 -11.57
N LEU A 46 -31.95 1.00 -10.83
CA LEU A 46 -31.32 0.12 -9.85
C LEU A 46 -30.28 -0.83 -10.50
N ARG A 47 -30.59 -1.39 -11.68
CA ARG A 47 -29.62 -2.23 -12.43
C ARG A 47 -28.37 -1.43 -12.84
N LYS A 48 -28.56 -0.20 -13.33
CA LYS A 48 -27.43 0.70 -13.70
C LYS A 48 -26.61 1.08 -12.48
N TYR A 49 -27.23 1.37 -11.37
CA TYR A 49 -26.58 1.70 -10.10
C TYR A 49 -25.72 0.54 -9.61
N LYS A 50 -26.29 -0.67 -9.51
CA LYS A 50 -25.56 -1.88 -9.10
C LYS A 50 -24.38 -2.18 -10.03
N LEU A 51 -24.55 -1.99 -11.35
CA LEU A 51 -23.45 -2.20 -12.30
C LEU A 51 -22.31 -1.18 -12.10
N ARG A 52 -22.64 0.11 -11.90
CA ARG A 52 -21.64 1.14 -11.62
C ARG A 52 -20.86 0.84 -10.34
N LYS A 53 -21.56 0.50 -9.25
CA LYS A 53 -20.92 0.12 -7.97
C LYS A 53 -20.00 -1.10 -8.14
N ALA A 54 -20.43 -2.11 -8.87
CA ALA A 54 -19.61 -3.29 -9.15
C ALA A 54 -18.35 -2.97 -9.99
N ILE A 55 -18.47 -2.06 -10.97
CA ILE A 55 -17.32 -1.59 -11.77
C ILE A 55 -16.36 -0.78 -10.89
N HIS A 56 -16.88 0.13 -10.08
CA HIS A 56 -16.09 0.94 -9.16
C HIS A 56 -15.29 0.05 -8.19
N LEU A 57 -15.94 -0.86 -7.49
CA LEU A 57 -15.27 -1.78 -6.58
C LEU A 57 -14.17 -2.59 -7.28
N ARG A 58 -14.43 -3.09 -8.49
CA ARG A 58 -13.43 -3.80 -9.29
C ARG A 58 -12.24 -2.90 -9.67
N ASN A 59 -12.48 -1.62 -9.95
CA ASN A 59 -11.42 -0.67 -10.23
C ASN A 59 -10.55 -0.43 -8.99
N MET A 60 -11.16 -0.30 -7.80
CA MET A 60 -10.41 -0.14 -6.53
C MET A 60 -9.50 -1.34 -6.26
N HIS A 61 -9.99 -2.56 -6.46
CA HIS A 61 -9.15 -3.77 -6.35
C HIS A 61 -7.97 -3.74 -7.34
N ARG A 62 -8.20 -3.33 -8.59
CA ARG A 62 -7.12 -3.24 -9.58
C ARG A 62 -6.09 -2.17 -9.23
N LEU A 63 -6.55 -1.01 -8.76
CA LEU A 63 -5.65 0.07 -8.32
C LEU A 63 -4.81 -0.39 -7.13
N ALA A 64 -5.42 -1.04 -6.13
CA ALA A 64 -4.69 -1.62 -5.01
C ALA A 64 -3.66 -2.69 -5.45
N ALA A 65 -4.02 -3.53 -6.41
CA ALA A 65 -3.09 -4.52 -6.99
C ALA A 65 -1.93 -3.85 -7.76
N ILE A 66 -2.19 -2.74 -8.46
CA ILE A 66 -1.14 -1.95 -9.15
C ILE A 66 -0.16 -1.39 -8.12
N ASP A 67 -0.64 -0.76 -7.04
CA ASP A 67 0.22 -0.26 -5.96
C ASP A 67 1.01 -1.37 -5.29
N MET A 68 0.34 -2.49 -4.96
CA MET A 68 1.02 -3.66 -4.42
C MET A 68 2.18 -4.11 -5.32
N HIS A 69 1.97 -4.19 -6.62
CA HIS A 69 3.02 -4.56 -7.56
C HIS A 69 4.09 -3.48 -7.73
N ASP A 70 3.76 -2.21 -7.52
CA ASP A 70 4.77 -1.16 -7.46
C ASP A 70 5.68 -1.35 -6.26
N PHE A 71 5.15 -1.54 -5.06
CA PHE A 71 5.93 -1.83 -3.86
C PHE A 71 6.78 -3.08 -4.03
N LEU A 72 6.19 -4.18 -4.52
CA LEU A 72 6.90 -5.45 -4.74
C LEU A 72 8.00 -5.34 -5.81
N SER A 73 7.92 -4.38 -6.73
CA SER A 73 8.94 -4.19 -7.78
C SER A 73 10.32 -3.84 -7.22
N ARG A 74 10.38 -3.28 -6.02
CA ARG A 74 11.59 -2.86 -5.33
C ARG A 74 11.79 -3.51 -3.95
N THR A 75 10.91 -4.42 -3.55
CA THR A 75 10.99 -5.14 -2.26
C THR A 75 12.00 -6.28 -2.33
N THR A 76 12.89 -6.35 -1.36
CA THR A 76 13.85 -7.46 -1.19
C THR A 76 13.59 -8.27 0.07
N GLU A 77 12.94 -7.65 1.06
CA GLU A 77 12.61 -8.22 2.36
C GLU A 77 11.09 -8.04 2.61
N ALA A 78 10.39 -9.13 2.88
CA ALA A 78 8.94 -9.09 3.05
C ALA A 78 8.51 -9.95 4.24
N THR A 79 7.84 -9.35 5.21
CA THR A 79 7.41 -10.03 6.43
C THR A 79 5.95 -9.73 6.70
N VAL A 80 5.19 -10.76 7.02
CA VAL A 80 3.80 -10.67 7.47
C VAL A 80 3.70 -11.01 8.96
N ALA A 81 2.76 -10.37 9.62
CA ALA A 81 2.28 -10.75 10.94
C ALA A 81 1.02 -11.59 10.77
N GLU A 82 1.02 -12.79 11.32
CA GLU A 82 -0.07 -13.75 11.21
C GLU A 82 -0.57 -14.17 12.58
N ARG A 83 -1.86 -14.38 12.68
CA ARG A 83 -2.51 -15.07 13.79
C ARG A 83 -3.65 -15.92 13.22
N ASP A 84 -3.70 -17.19 13.59
CA ASP A 84 -4.75 -18.16 13.19
C ASP A 84 -4.93 -18.26 11.67
N GLY A 85 -3.82 -18.24 10.92
CA GLY A 85 -3.86 -18.30 9.45
C GLY A 85 -4.27 -16.97 8.78
N ARG A 86 -4.56 -15.91 9.55
CA ARG A 86 -4.95 -14.59 9.01
C ARG A 86 -3.77 -13.62 9.05
N VAL A 87 -3.52 -12.96 7.94
CA VAL A 87 -2.54 -11.86 7.84
C VAL A 87 -3.12 -10.62 8.50
N LEU A 88 -2.46 -10.15 9.55
CA LEU A 88 -2.86 -8.98 10.33
C LEU A 88 -2.11 -7.70 9.92
N GLY A 89 -1.04 -7.84 9.17
CA GLY A 89 -0.26 -6.72 8.69
C GLY A 89 0.98 -7.19 7.94
N VAL A 90 1.62 -6.27 7.25
CA VAL A 90 2.79 -6.53 6.43
C VAL A 90 3.78 -5.37 6.54
N VAL A 91 5.06 -5.70 6.47
CA VAL A 91 6.12 -4.75 6.21
C VAL A 91 6.97 -5.24 5.05
N LEU A 92 7.16 -4.39 4.06
CA LEU A 92 8.01 -4.61 2.91
C LEU A 92 9.23 -3.68 3.00
N GLY A 93 10.41 -4.23 2.85
CA GLY A 93 11.66 -3.50 2.86
C GLY A 93 12.45 -3.71 1.57
N SER A 94 13.21 -2.70 1.20
CA SER A 94 14.11 -2.71 0.05
C SER A 94 15.54 -2.48 0.52
N LEU A 95 16.43 -3.37 0.14
CA LEU A 95 17.87 -3.14 0.11
C LEU A 95 18.23 -2.87 -1.36
N ARG A 96 18.51 -1.62 -1.70
CA ARG A 96 18.64 -1.16 -3.09
C ARG A 96 19.62 -1.97 -3.92
N SER A 97 20.71 -2.41 -3.32
CA SER A 97 21.73 -3.25 -3.96
C SER A 97 21.25 -4.65 -4.34
N ARG A 98 20.17 -5.15 -3.72
CA ARG A 98 19.61 -6.48 -3.96
C ARG A 98 18.44 -6.50 -4.95
N VAL A 99 17.93 -5.32 -5.36
CA VAL A 99 16.81 -5.22 -6.30
C VAL A 99 17.29 -5.58 -7.71
N THR A 100 16.67 -6.59 -8.34
CA THR A 100 17.05 -7.04 -9.67
C THR A 100 16.21 -6.38 -10.78
N THR A 101 16.81 -6.22 -11.95
CA THR A 101 16.10 -5.73 -13.14
C THR A 101 14.97 -6.67 -13.56
N ALA A 102 15.19 -7.97 -13.47
CA ALA A 102 14.17 -8.98 -13.79
C ALA A 102 12.93 -8.86 -12.89
N GLN A 103 13.13 -8.58 -11.60
CA GLN A 103 12.02 -8.32 -10.67
C GLN A 103 11.23 -7.09 -11.10
N ARG A 104 11.91 -5.96 -11.39
CA ARG A 104 11.26 -4.72 -11.85
C ARG A 104 10.45 -4.93 -13.12
N ILE A 105 11.01 -5.60 -14.12
CA ILE A 105 10.34 -5.89 -15.38
C ILE A 105 9.10 -6.75 -15.16
N ARG A 106 9.22 -7.83 -14.38
CA ARG A 106 8.06 -8.71 -14.08
C ARG A 106 6.90 -7.95 -13.47
N HIS A 107 7.17 -7.14 -12.45
CA HIS A 107 6.13 -6.36 -11.79
C HIS A 107 5.59 -5.23 -12.69
N ALA A 108 6.43 -4.60 -13.52
CA ALA A 108 5.99 -3.60 -14.49
C ALA A 108 5.02 -4.20 -15.52
N ILE A 109 5.31 -5.40 -16.06
CA ILE A 109 4.40 -6.10 -16.98
C ILE A 109 3.06 -6.34 -16.28
N THR A 110 3.05 -6.86 -15.06
CA THR A 110 1.81 -7.13 -14.33
C THR A 110 1.01 -5.84 -14.08
N ARG A 111 1.65 -4.75 -13.67
CA ARG A 111 1.00 -3.44 -13.52
C ARG A 111 0.34 -2.97 -14.80
N ASN A 112 1.05 -3.04 -15.91
CA ASN A 112 0.51 -2.63 -17.21
C ASN A 112 -0.70 -3.48 -17.62
N CYS A 113 -0.65 -4.79 -17.41
CA CYS A 113 -1.80 -5.67 -17.66
C CYS A 113 -3.01 -5.32 -16.76
N LEU A 114 -2.78 -4.97 -15.51
CA LEU A 114 -3.84 -4.54 -14.58
C LEU A 114 -4.40 -3.15 -14.93
N ALA A 115 -3.58 -2.26 -15.49
CA ALA A 115 -3.99 -0.90 -15.85
C ALA A 115 -4.88 -0.87 -17.11
N LEU A 116 -4.67 -1.76 -18.08
CA LEU A 116 -5.40 -1.76 -19.34
C LEU A 116 -6.93 -1.73 -19.19
N PRO A 117 -7.56 -2.57 -18.36
CA PRO A 117 -9.01 -2.52 -18.17
C PRO A 117 -9.52 -1.25 -17.51
N LEU A 118 -8.68 -0.55 -16.73
CA LEU A 118 -9.04 0.72 -16.07
C LEU A 118 -9.27 1.84 -17.09
N LEU A 119 -8.59 1.77 -18.24
CA LEU A 119 -8.76 2.75 -19.32
C LEU A 119 -10.18 2.77 -19.91
N ALA A 120 -10.94 1.69 -19.75
CA ALA A 120 -12.30 1.58 -20.28
C ALA A 120 -13.33 2.43 -19.50
N SER A 121 -13.02 2.90 -18.28
CA SER A 121 -13.95 3.70 -17.46
C SER A 121 -13.35 5.05 -17.08
N LYS A 122 -14.22 6.06 -16.89
CA LYS A 122 -13.77 7.39 -16.42
C LYS A 122 -13.13 7.31 -15.05
N ASP A 123 -13.75 6.58 -14.14
CA ASP A 123 -13.29 6.32 -12.79
C ASP A 123 -11.92 5.61 -12.76
N GLY A 124 -11.74 4.55 -13.57
CA GLY A 124 -10.45 3.87 -13.68
C GLY A 124 -9.34 4.76 -14.22
N ARG A 125 -9.61 5.60 -15.23
CA ARG A 125 -8.62 6.56 -15.75
C ARG A 125 -8.23 7.60 -14.72
N ARG A 126 -9.21 8.09 -13.92
CA ARG A 126 -8.94 9.05 -12.83
C ARG A 126 -8.03 8.40 -11.78
N GLY A 127 -8.36 7.19 -11.30
CA GLY A 127 -7.53 6.48 -10.33
C GLY A 127 -6.09 6.25 -10.83
N LEU A 128 -5.90 5.90 -12.12
CA LEU A 128 -4.56 5.79 -12.70
C LEU A 128 -3.82 7.13 -12.74
N ALA A 129 -4.51 8.23 -13.06
CA ALA A 129 -3.90 9.56 -13.06
C ALA A 129 -3.45 9.96 -11.64
N ASP A 130 -4.27 9.68 -10.63
CA ASP A 130 -3.93 9.93 -9.22
C ASP A 130 -2.70 9.13 -8.78
N GLN A 131 -2.61 7.83 -9.15
CA GLN A 131 -1.42 7.02 -8.86
C GLN A 131 -0.16 7.59 -9.53
N ILE A 132 -0.25 8.00 -10.79
CA ILE A 132 0.88 8.62 -11.50
C ILE A 132 1.31 9.92 -10.80
N ALA A 133 0.36 10.75 -10.39
CA ALA A 133 0.65 11.99 -9.67
C ALA A 133 1.38 11.72 -8.34
N ILE A 134 0.98 10.71 -7.58
CA ILE A 134 1.64 10.31 -6.34
C ILE A 134 3.09 9.86 -6.63
N LEU A 135 3.31 9.01 -7.62
CA LEU A 135 4.66 8.56 -7.99
C LEU A 135 5.57 9.72 -8.41
N GLN A 136 5.04 10.73 -9.10
CA GLN A 136 5.79 11.94 -9.45
C GLN A 136 6.18 12.75 -8.21
N VAL A 137 5.27 12.87 -7.25
CA VAL A 137 5.54 13.55 -5.97
C VAL A 137 6.61 12.80 -5.17
N ASP A 138 6.55 11.49 -5.11
CA ASP A 138 7.56 10.66 -4.43
C ASP A 138 8.97 10.87 -5.04
N GLU A 139 9.07 10.98 -6.37
CA GLU A 139 10.35 11.29 -7.04
C GLU A 139 10.85 12.71 -6.72
N VAL A 140 9.95 13.68 -6.60
CA VAL A 140 10.30 15.04 -6.15
C VAL A 140 10.77 15.01 -4.70
N LEU A 141 10.06 14.32 -3.80
CA LEU A 141 10.42 14.19 -2.39
C LEU A 141 11.79 13.54 -2.21
N LYS A 142 12.10 12.48 -2.97
CA LYS A 142 13.45 11.85 -2.97
C LYS A 142 14.54 12.85 -3.36
N ARG A 143 14.28 13.69 -4.36
CA ARG A 143 15.21 14.71 -4.82
C ARG A 143 15.39 15.81 -3.79
N ASP A 144 14.28 16.29 -3.21
CA ASP A 144 14.29 17.36 -2.19
C ASP A 144 14.99 16.89 -0.89
N ALA A 145 14.93 15.59 -0.57
CA ALA A 145 15.66 15.03 0.56
C ALA A 145 17.20 15.11 0.42
N GLY A 146 17.71 15.39 -0.79
CA GLY A 146 19.13 15.68 -1.05
C GLY A 146 20.09 14.53 -0.76
N LYS A 147 19.57 13.33 -0.45
CA LYS A 147 20.36 12.16 -0.04
C LYS A 147 19.84 10.89 -0.69
N SER A 148 20.77 10.02 -1.09
CA SER A 148 20.44 8.68 -1.59
C SER A 148 20.53 7.67 -0.45
N TYR A 149 19.41 7.07 -0.08
CA TYR A 149 19.36 6.01 0.92
C TYR A 149 19.49 4.64 0.26
N GLN A 150 20.14 3.70 0.95
CA GLN A 150 20.33 2.33 0.48
C GLN A 150 19.23 1.38 0.98
N ALA A 151 18.47 1.79 1.98
CA ALA A 151 17.35 1.03 2.51
C ALA A 151 16.06 1.88 2.50
N GLU A 152 14.93 1.22 2.23
CA GLU A 152 13.59 1.81 2.17
C GLU A 152 12.58 0.87 2.80
N ILE A 153 11.65 1.38 3.61
CA ILE A 153 10.41 0.67 3.90
C ILE A 153 9.44 1.04 2.78
N THR A 154 9.19 0.09 1.87
CA THR A 154 8.37 0.33 0.67
C THR A 154 6.88 0.26 0.93
N LEU A 155 6.47 -0.52 1.95
CA LEU A 155 5.10 -0.62 2.43
C LEU A 155 5.10 -1.01 3.91
N PHE A 156 4.26 -0.37 4.67
CA PHE A 156 3.97 -0.75 6.05
C PHE A 156 2.49 -0.53 6.34
N VAL A 157 1.75 -1.61 6.47
CA VAL A 157 0.31 -1.56 6.71
C VAL A 157 -0.11 -2.62 7.73
N VAL A 158 -1.06 -2.24 8.58
CA VAL A 158 -1.66 -3.12 9.60
C VAL A 158 -3.17 -3.06 9.46
N SER A 159 -3.80 -4.22 9.48
CA SER A 159 -5.26 -4.33 9.47
C SER A 159 -5.89 -3.47 10.57
N PRO A 160 -6.99 -2.75 10.29
CA PRO A 160 -7.72 -2.01 11.31
C PRO A 160 -8.09 -2.87 12.53
N GLU A 161 -8.43 -4.13 12.31
CA GLU A 161 -8.77 -5.10 13.37
C GLU A 161 -7.61 -5.41 14.32
N ALA A 162 -6.36 -5.23 13.85
CA ALA A 162 -5.15 -5.53 14.62
C ALA A 162 -4.53 -4.29 15.28
N ARG A 163 -5.17 -3.12 15.16
CA ARG A 163 -4.72 -1.90 15.83
C ARG A 163 -4.75 -2.08 17.35
N GLY A 164 -3.79 -1.49 18.03
CA GLY A 164 -3.64 -1.65 19.49
C GLY A 164 -3.02 -2.97 19.95
N MET A 165 -2.92 -4.01 19.11
CA MET A 165 -2.34 -5.31 19.47
C MET A 165 -0.80 -5.35 19.40
N GLY A 166 -0.14 -4.25 19.09
CA GLY A 166 1.31 -4.18 18.96
C GLY A 166 1.89 -4.81 17.69
N VAL A 167 1.03 -5.20 16.73
CA VAL A 167 1.43 -5.78 15.42
C VAL A 167 2.38 -4.85 14.69
N GLY A 168 2.02 -3.57 14.56
CA GLY A 168 2.85 -2.58 13.89
C GLY A 168 4.22 -2.44 14.52
N ARG A 169 4.29 -2.40 15.86
CA ARG A 169 5.57 -2.34 16.58
C ARG A 169 6.45 -3.56 16.30
N LYS A 170 5.86 -4.77 16.28
CA LYS A 170 6.60 -6.00 16.01
C LYS A 170 7.16 -6.02 14.58
N LEU A 171 6.33 -5.72 13.58
CA LEU A 171 6.72 -5.68 12.16
C LEU A 171 7.81 -4.63 11.91
N PHE A 172 7.61 -3.42 12.42
CA PHE A 172 8.55 -2.31 12.23
C PHE A 172 9.92 -2.64 12.86
N ASN A 173 9.94 -3.09 14.13
CA ASN A 173 11.19 -3.47 14.81
C ASN A 173 11.89 -4.63 14.11
N HIS A 174 11.15 -5.60 13.59
CA HIS A 174 11.72 -6.70 12.81
C HIS A 174 12.43 -6.16 11.57
N MET A 175 11.79 -5.28 10.78
CA MET A 175 12.41 -4.72 9.58
C MET A 175 13.65 -3.88 9.90
N LEU A 176 13.63 -3.10 10.98
CA LEU A 176 14.82 -2.38 11.44
C LEU A 176 15.96 -3.34 11.82
N GLY A 177 15.64 -4.50 12.40
CA GLY A 177 16.61 -5.57 12.65
C GLY A 177 17.22 -6.11 11.36
N VAL A 178 16.39 -6.36 10.34
CA VAL A 178 16.83 -6.80 9.01
C VAL A 178 17.78 -5.78 8.38
N PHE A 179 17.44 -4.49 8.42
CA PHE A 179 18.30 -3.43 7.88
C PHE A 179 19.65 -3.35 8.61
N ARG A 180 19.63 -3.38 9.96
CA ARG A 180 20.87 -3.39 10.76
C ARG A 180 21.76 -4.58 10.45
N ASN A 181 21.18 -5.78 10.33
CA ASN A 181 21.92 -7.00 9.98
C ASN A 181 22.52 -6.93 8.57
N ALA A 182 21.91 -6.13 7.67
CA ALA A 182 22.46 -5.85 6.35
C ALA A 182 23.46 -4.67 6.34
N GLY A 183 23.83 -4.13 7.51
CA GLY A 183 24.75 -3.00 7.64
C GLY A 183 24.14 -1.63 7.29
N MET A 184 22.82 -1.54 7.22
CA MET A 184 22.13 -0.28 6.92
C MET A 184 21.80 0.46 8.21
N ASN A 185 22.40 1.64 8.39
CA ASN A 185 22.16 2.52 9.54
C ASN A 185 21.11 3.59 9.26
N GLU A 186 20.74 3.78 8.00
CA GLU A 186 19.79 4.78 7.55
C GLU A 186 18.83 4.19 6.53
N TYR A 187 17.60 4.58 6.64
CA TYR A 187 16.52 4.21 5.72
C TYR A 187 15.53 5.37 5.58
N PHE A 188 14.66 5.29 4.62
CA PHE A 188 13.53 6.21 4.48
C PHE A 188 12.24 5.43 4.23
N LEU A 189 11.13 6.13 4.35
CA LEU A 189 9.81 5.68 3.92
C LEU A 189 9.01 6.91 3.46
N PHE A 190 8.02 6.64 2.63
CA PHE A 190 6.98 7.62 2.34
C PHE A 190 5.80 7.41 3.28
N THR A 191 5.13 8.50 3.62
CA THR A 191 3.90 8.50 4.40
C THR A 191 3.00 9.61 3.90
N ASP A 192 1.71 9.45 4.05
CA ASP A 192 0.70 10.43 3.66
C ASP A 192 -0.22 10.81 4.82
N THR A 193 -1.18 11.69 4.57
CA THR A 193 -2.11 12.20 5.60
C THR A 193 -3.06 11.14 6.16
N THR A 194 -3.14 9.95 5.54
CA THR A 194 -3.96 8.83 6.04
C THR A 194 -3.20 7.98 7.05
N CYS A 195 -1.89 8.18 7.17
CA CYS A 195 -1.02 7.44 8.08
C CYS A 195 -1.04 8.02 9.50
N ASP A 196 -0.80 7.16 10.49
CA ASP A 196 -0.56 7.58 11.86
C ASP A 196 0.87 8.16 12.01
N TYR A 197 1.00 9.47 11.82
CA TYR A 197 2.29 10.16 11.99
C TYR A 197 2.87 10.00 13.37
N GLY A 198 2.01 9.94 14.42
CA GLY A 198 2.44 9.78 15.80
C GLY A 198 3.26 8.52 16.01
N PHE A 199 2.98 7.46 15.24
CA PHE A 199 3.77 6.23 15.27
C PHE A 199 5.22 6.49 14.85
N TYR A 200 5.46 7.27 13.81
CA TYR A 200 6.81 7.56 13.29
C TYR A 200 7.53 8.59 14.15
N ASP A 201 6.83 9.65 14.58
CA ASP A 201 7.39 10.68 15.46
C ASP A 201 7.84 10.08 16.78
N TYR A 202 7.02 9.22 17.40
CA TYR A 202 7.39 8.49 18.62
C TYR A 202 8.64 7.59 18.45
N ARG A 203 8.92 7.16 17.23
CA ARG A 203 10.10 6.36 16.88
C ARG A 203 11.34 7.18 16.54
N GLY A 204 11.25 8.49 16.63
CA GLY A 204 12.36 9.40 16.37
C GLY A 204 12.70 9.55 14.89
N LEU A 205 11.75 9.24 13.97
CA LEU A 205 11.96 9.49 12.55
C LEU A 205 11.90 11.01 12.28
N THR A 206 12.79 11.47 11.43
CA THR A 206 12.87 12.88 11.04
C THR A 206 12.19 13.09 9.69
N ARG A 207 11.26 14.03 9.62
CA ARG A 207 10.68 14.49 8.34
C ARG A 207 11.76 15.23 7.54
N LYS A 208 12.04 14.76 6.33
CA LYS A 208 13.08 15.32 5.45
C LYS A 208 12.51 16.22 4.36
N ALA A 209 11.33 15.88 3.84
CA ALA A 209 10.63 16.64 2.82
C ALA A 209 9.13 16.43 2.95
N GLU A 210 8.35 17.44 2.55
CA GLU A 210 6.89 17.41 2.56
C GLU A 210 6.33 18.10 1.33
N ARG A 211 5.29 17.51 0.72
CA ARG A 211 4.57 18.09 -0.42
C ARG A 211 3.07 17.84 -0.26
N THR A 212 2.29 18.84 -0.57
CA THR A 212 0.83 18.72 -0.59
C THR A 212 0.36 18.37 -1.99
N VAL A 213 -0.35 17.26 -2.12
CA VAL A 213 -1.05 16.87 -3.36
C VAL A 213 -2.52 17.23 -3.19
N ARG A 214 -3.03 18.12 -4.04
CA ARG A 214 -4.47 18.39 -4.13
C ARG A 214 -5.05 17.34 -5.08
N ARG A 215 -5.96 16.52 -4.58
CA ARG A 215 -6.81 15.70 -5.45
C ARG A 215 -7.95 16.60 -5.91
N ASP A 216 -8.10 16.79 -7.19
CA ASP A 216 -9.28 17.47 -7.74
C ASP A 216 -10.49 16.57 -7.51
N SER A 217 -11.40 17.04 -6.65
CA SER A 217 -12.66 16.37 -6.28
C SER A 217 -13.66 16.32 -7.44
#